data_bcc02750bf320ce02efb7a71ab0cc3d5
#
_entry.id   bcc02750bf320ce02efb7a71ab0cc3d5
#
_cell.length_a   1.000
_cell.length_b   1.000
_cell.length_c   1.000
_cell.angle_alpha   90.00
_cell.angle_beta   90.00
_cell.angle_gamma   90.00
#
_symmetry.space_group_name_H-M   'P 1'
#
loop_
_entity.id
_entity.type
_entity.pdbx_description
1 polymer ?
#
loop_
_entity_poly.entity_id
_entity_poly.type
_entity_poly.pdbx_seq_one_letter_code
_entity_poly.pdbx_strand_id
1 'polypeptide(L)'
;MRLVLTAAALAAAICGARAADSFDYYVFTLSWSPGFCDAGGAAKQPSQCARGAGEGFVVHGLWPNSAYGANPEDCGGGYVSGAALKLTDGVYPDEGLARYEYRKHGTCSGLDPQAYFSAVKTLRDAIVVPDSLKSPHETLKTSPDALTQAFIAANANLKADNMAISCRDGELIDVRICVAKSLTAFAQCPKVSGHTCHAASIAVAPLR
;
A
#
# COMPACT_ATOMS: atom_id res chain seq x y z
N MET A 1 13.09 -12.05 67.73
CA MET A 1 12.50 -12.62 66.49
C MET A 1 12.24 -11.49 65.54
N ARG A 2 13.12 -11.28 64.55
CA ARG A 2 13.02 -10.19 63.57
C ARG A 2 12.39 -10.75 62.29
N LEU A 3 11.20 -10.29 61.89
CA LEU A 3 10.61 -10.60 60.59
C LEU A 3 11.31 -9.75 59.51
N VAL A 4 11.87 -10.42 58.52
CA VAL A 4 12.35 -9.79 57.29
C VAL A 4 11.24 -9.91 56.25
N LEU A 5 10.62 -8.78 55.91
CA LEU A 5 9.68 -8.70 54.76
C LEU A 5 10.50 -8.51 53.48
N THR A 6 10.54 -9.53 52.66
CA THR A 6 11.06 -9.44 51.28
C THR A 6 9.97 -8.89 50.36
N ALA A 7 10.13 -7.67 49.86
CA ALA A 7 9.32 -7.09 48.81
C ALA A 7 9.76 -7.66 47.48
N ALA A 8 8.91 -8.45 46.84
CA ALA A 8 9.08 -8.88 45.44
C ALA A 8 8.63 -7.77 44.53
N ALA A 9 9.55 -7.12 43.83
CA ALA A 9 9.26 -6.15 42.79
C ALA A 9 8.82 -6.88 41.52
N LEU A 10 7.54 -6.69 41.15
CA LEU A 10 6.99 -7.12 39.86
C LEU A 10 7.52 -6.18 38.79
N ALA A 11 8.51 -6.61 38.02
CA ALA A 11 8.92 -5.93 36.78
C ALA A 11 7.91 -6.26 35.69
N ALA A 12 6.94 -5.38 35.47
CA ALA A 12 6.05 -5.45 34.31
C ALA A 12 6.87 -5.16 33.05
N ALA A 13 7.06 -6.17 32.20
CA ALA A 13 7.70 -6.02 30.90
C ALA A 13 6.83 -5.13 30.01
N ILE A 14 7.24 -3.87 29.82
CA ILE A 14 6.70 -2.96 28.81
C ILE A 14 7.32 -3.37 27.47
N CYS A 15 6.77 -4.38 26.83
CA CYS A 15 7.16 -4.85 25.51
C CYS A 15 5.94 -4.71 24.60
N GLY A 16 5.79 -3.57 23.92
CA GLY A 16 4.68 -3.40 22.95
C GLY A 16 4.54 -2.06 22.28
N ALA A 17 5.22 -1.02 22.71
CA ALA A 17 4.95 0.35 22.21
C ALA A 17 5.94 0.90 21.17
N ARG A 18 6.90 0.13 20.67
CA ARG A 18 7.99 0.66 19.84
C ARG A 18 7.78 0.63 18.32
N ALA A 19 6.89 -0.21 17.79
CA ALA A 19 6.71 -0.30 16.35
C ALA A 19 5.87 0.85 15.78
N ALA A 20 4.81 1.26 16.47
CA ALA A 20 3.89 2.30 16.00
C ALA A 20 4.50 3.72 15.95
N ASP A 21 5.60 3.99 16.67
CA ASP A 21 6.24 5.31 16.70
C ASP A 21 7.36 5.48 15.67
N SER A 22 7.69 4.45 14.92
CA SER A 22 8.88 4.43 14.05
C SER A 22 8.66 4.92 12.62
N PHE A 23 7.47 5.35 12.25
CA PHE A 23 7.15 5.84 10.91
C PHE A 23 6.32 7.13 10.97
N ASP A 24 6.21 7.87 9.84
CA ASP A 24 5.59 9.19 9.80
C ASP A 24 4.25 9.19 9.05
N TYR A 25 4.11 8.36 8.00
CA TYR A 25 2.92 8.25 7.17
C TYR A 25 2.84 6.85 6.54
N TYR A 26 1.70 6.51 5.95
CA TYR A 26 1.56 5.33 5.12
C TYR A 26 1.69 5.65 3.64
N VAL A 27 2.25 4.73 2.87
CA VAL A 27 2.13 4.70 1.41
C VAL A 27 1.13 3.62 1.03
N PHE A 28 -0.03 4.02 0.53
CA PHE A 28 -1.02 3.14 -0.05
C PHE A 28 -0.73 2.97 -1.54
N THR A 29 -0.45 1.76 -1.97
CA THR A 29 0.00 1.46 -3.33
C THR A 29 -1.04 0.65 -4.09
N LEU A 30 -1.46 1.17 -5.24
CA LEU A 30 -2.32 0.51 -6.20
C LEU A 30 -1.48 0.11 -7.42
N SER A 31 -1.30 -1.18 -7.68
CA SER A 31 -0.63 -1.70 -8.86
C SER A 31 -1.57 -1.72 -10.06
N TRP A 32 -1.10 -1.24 -11.21
CA TRP A 32 -1.74 -1.44 -12.50
C TRP A 32 -1.37 -2.84 -13.01
N SER A 33 -2.29 -3.80 -12.93
CA SER A 33 -2.00 -5.21 -13.22
C SER A 33 -1.43 -5.46 -14.59
N PRO A 34 -1.94 -4.88 -15.71
CA PRO A 34 -1.34 -5.11 -17.02
C PRO A 34 0.15 -4.70 -17.08
N GLY A 35 0.48 -3.48 -16.67
CA GLY A 35 1.87 -3.00 -16.69
C GLY A 35 2.78 -3.76 -15.71
N PHE A 36 2.27 -4.13 -14.53
CA PHE A 36 2.99 -4.99 -13.60
C PHE A 36 3.34 -6.34 -14.24
N CYS A 37 2.39 -6.94 -14.98
CA CYS A 37 2.57 -8.22 -15.65
C CYS A 37 3.55 -8.13 -16.83
N ASP A 38 3.50 -7.05 -17.63
CA ASP A 38 4.43 -6.78 -18.72
C ASP A 38 5.85 -6.58 -18.22
N ALA A 39 6.00 -6.00 -17.04
CA ALA A 39 7.28 -5.84 -16.34
C ALA A 39 7.81 -7.14 -15.69
N GLY A 40 7.24 -8.31 -16.01
CA GLY A 40 7.66 -9.62 -15.50
C GLY A 40 6.99 -10.01 -14.17
N GLY A 41 5.93 -9.34 -13.76
CA GLY A 41 5.19 -9.60 -12.52
C GLY A 41 4.60 -11.01 -12.42
N ALA A 42 4.34 -11.68 -13.54
CA ALA A 42 3.79 -13.04 -13.57
C ALA A 42 4.63 -14.08 -12.81
N ALA A 43 5.95 -13.89 -12.73
CA ALA A 43 6.82 -14.76 -11.94
C ALA A 43 6.59 -14.62 -10.42
N LYS A 44 6.03 -13.49 -9.97
CA LYS A 44 5.76 -13.20 -8.55
C LYS A 44 4.29 -13.39 -8.19
N GLN A 45 3.38 -13.01 -9.09
CA GLN A 45 1.94 -13.02 -8.92
C GLN A 45 1.26 -13.63 -10.16
N PRO A 46 1.30 -14.98 -10.33
CA PRO A 46 0.72 -15.64 -11.50
C PRO A 46 -0.79 -15.44 -11.63
N SER A 47 -1.53 -15.41 -10.52
CA SER A 47 -2.99 -15.21 -10.48
C SER A 47 -3.39 -13.85 -11.06
N GLN A 48 -2.72 -12.78 -10.64
CA GLN A 48 -2.93 -11.42 -11.13
C GLN A 48 -2.67 -11.28 -12.64
N CYS A 49 -1.75 -12.09 -13.17
CA CYS A 49 -1.32 -12.02 -14.57
C CYS A 49 -1.96 -13.09 -15.46
N ALA A 50 -2.88 -13.90 -14.94
CA ALA A 50 -3.56 -14.92 -15.73
C ALA A 50 -4.39 -14.28 -16.86
N ARG A 51 -4.46 -14.95 -18.02
CA ARG A 51 -5.34 -14.51 -19.10
C ARG A 51 -6.80 -14.52 -18.64
N GLY A 52 -7.51 -13.41 -18.87
CA GLY A 52 -8.89 -13.26 -18.46
C GLY A 52 -9.07 -12.93 -16.97
N ALA A 53 -7.99 -12.64 -16.24
CA ALA A 53 -8.10 -12.15 -14.86
C ALA A 53 -8.89 -10.83 -14.80
N GLY A 54 -8.78 -10.00 -15.86
CA GLY A 54 -9.53 -8.74 -15.96
C GLY A 54 -9.13 -7.70 -14.90
N GLU A 55 -8.01 -7.93 -14.22
CA GLU A 55 -7.55 -7.10 -13.12
C GLU A 55 -7.02 -5.76 -13.64
N GLY A 56 -7.58 -4.68 -13.11
CA GLY A 56 -7.09 -3.32 -13.30
C GLY A 56 -6.16 -2.90 -12.17
N PHE A 57 -6.54 -1.84 -11.43
CA PHE A 57 -5.86 -1.48 -10.19
C PHE A 57 -6.23 -2.43 -9.06
N VAL A 58 -5.24 -3.09 -8.52
CA VAL A 58 -5.34 -3.91 -7.31
C VAL A 58 -4.50 -3.30 -6.19
N VAL A 59 -4.83 -3.58 -4.95
CA VAL A 59 -3.99 -3.17 -3.84
C VAL A 59 -2.69 -3.98 -3.86
N HIS A 60 -1.56 -3.28 -3.86
CA HIS A 60 -0.27 -3.90 -3.59
C HIS A 60 -0.05 -3.94 -2.07
N GLY A 61 -0.13 -2.79 -1.40
CA GLY A 61 0.04 -2.75 0.04
C GLY A 61 -0.24 -1.39 0.67
N LEU A 62 -0.16 -1.38 2.00
CA LEU A 62 -0.22 -0.19 2.86
C LEU A 62 1.05 -0.19 3.72
N TRP A 63 2.01 0.64 3.36
CA TRP A 63 3.37 0.58 3.91
C TRP A 63 3.65 1.72 4.88
N PRO A 64 3.96 1.45 6.16
CA PRO A 64 4.54 2.45 7.04
C PRO A 64 5.81 3.02 6.44
N ASN A 65 5.92 4.33 6.37
CA ASN A 65 7.06 5.02 5.75
C ASN A 65 7.57 6.14 6.64
N SER A 66 8.90 6.30 6.67
CA SER A 66 9.58 7.39 7.37
C SER A 66 9.85 8.53 6.39
N ALA A 67 9.65 9.76 6.85
CA ALA A 67 9.99 10.96 6.10
C ALA A 67 11.51 11.05 5.88
N TYR A 68 12.27 10.53 6.83
CA TYR A 68 13.75 10.49 6.80
C TYR A 68 14.26 9.09 7.12
N GLY A 69 15.38 8.70 6.51
CA GLY A 69 16.01 7.41 6.75
C GLY A 69 15.30 6.21 6.12
N ALA A 70 15.54 5.02 6.66
CA ALA A 70 14.96 3.78 6.16
C ALA A 70 13.49 3.62 6.60
N ASN A 71 12.69 3.00 5.74
CA ASN A 71 11.33 2.62 6.10
C ASN A 71 11.36 1.37 6.99
N PRO A 72 10.46 1.25 7.97
CA PRO A 72 10.38 0.03 8.78
C PRO A 72 9.81 -1.13 7.95
N GLU A 73 10.47 -2.27 8.04
CA GLU A 73 10.07 -3.53 7.43
C GLU A 73 10.34 -4.69 8.39
N ASP A 74 9.58 -5.79 8.24
CA ASP A 74 9.77 -7.05 9.00
C ASP A 74 9.81 -6.84 10.54
N CYS A 75 8.87 -6.06 11.09
CA CYS A 75 8.87 -5.65 12.52
C CYS A 75 8.41 -6.75 13.48
N GLY A 76 8.34 -7.98 13.06
CA GLY A 76 8.00 -9.11 13.91
C GLY A 76 6.76 -9.85 13.46
N GLY A 77 6.57 -11.03 14.02
CA GLY A 77 5.54 -11.97 13.59
C GLY A 77 4.12 -11.47 13.76
N GLY A 78 3.25 -11.93 12.88
CA GLY A 78 1.82 -11.75 12.98
C GLY A 78 1.12 -12.92 12.31
N TYR A 79 0.41 -13.71 13.09
CA TYR A 79 -0.47 -14.73 12.51
C TYR A 79 -1.68 -14.05 11.88
N VAL A 80 -1.87 -14.26 10.59
CA VAL A 80 -3.03 -13.76 9.85
C VAL A 80 -4.12 -14.83 9.86
N SER A 81 -5.19 -14.59 10.61
CA SER A 81 -6.34 -15.49 10.70
C SER A 81 -7.17 -15.52 9.40
N GLY A 82 -7.93 -16.58 9.18
CA GLY A 82 -8.87 -16.64 8.06
C GLY A 82 -9.95 -15.54 8.11
N ALA A 83 -10.33 -15.08 9.30
CA ALA A 83 -11.26 -13.96 9.45
C ALA A 83 -10.66 -12.63 8.95
N ALA A 84 -9.37 -12.38 9.24
CA ALA A 84 -8.68 -11.21 8.73
C ALA A 84 -8.51 -11.26 7.20
N LEU A 85 -8.25 -12.44 6.64
CA LEU A 85 -8.11 -12.62 5.18
C LEU A 85 -9.40 -12.37 4.41
N LYS A 86 -10.56 -12.65 4.97
CA LYS A 86 -11.84 -12.33 4.32
C LYS A 86 -12.00 -10.85 3.99
N LEU A 87 -11.29 -9.96 4.70
CA LEU A 87 -11.26 -8.54 4.40
C LEU A 87 -10.45 -8.20 3.15
N THR A 88 -9.66 -9.15 2.65
CA THR A 88 -8.80 -8.97 1.45
C THR A 88 -9.46 -9.42 0.16
N ASP A 89 -10.61 -10.09 0.24
CA ASP A 89 -11.37 -10.57 -0.91
C ASP A 89 -11.78 -9.39 -1.83
N GLY A 90 -11.42 -9.45 -3.11
CA GLY A 90 -11.65 -8.38 -4.08
C GLY A 90 -10.82 -7.11 -3.86
N VAL A 91 -9.87 -7.13 -2.91
CA VAL A 91 -8.94 -6.03 -2.60
C VAL A 91 -7.54 -6.35 -3.08
N TYR A 92 -7.03 -7.51 -2.68
CA TYR A 92 -5.76 -8.06 -3.16
C TYR A 92 -5.99 -9.09 -4.26
N PRO A 93 -5.04 -9.29 -5.19
CA PRO A 93 -5.18 -10.32 -6.23
C PRO A 93 -5.23 -11.75 -5.65
N ASP A 94 -4.60 -11.99 -4.50
CA ASP A 94 -4.69 -13.24 -3.77
C ASP A 94 -4.28 -13.10 -2.29
N GLU A 95 -4.63 -14.11 -1.48
CA GLU A 95 -4.28 -14.17 -0.06
C GLU A 95 -2.77 -14.25 0.19
N GLY A 96 -1.99 -14.80 -0.74
CA GLY A 96 -0.53 -14.94 -0.62
C GLY A 96 0.13 -13.58 -0.56
N LEU A 97 -0.27 -12.65 -1.45
CA LEU A 97 0.19 -11.27 -1.42
C LEU A 97 -0.26 -10.57 -0.14
N ALA A 98 -1.52 -10.69 0.25
CA ALA A 98 -2.01 -10.07 1.48
C ALA A 98 -1.21 -10.51 2.71
N ARG A 99 -0.93 -11.82 2.86
CA ARG A 99 -0.10 -12.37 3.95
C ARG A 99 1.34 -11.84 3.89
N TYR A 100 1.92 -11.75 2.70
CA TYR A 100 3.27 -11.22 2.50
C TYR A 100 3.34 -9.75 2.92
N GLU A 101 2.41 -8.93 2.45
CA GLU A 101 2.34 -7.49 2.73
C GLU A 101 2.13 -7.20 4.22
N TYR A 102 1.25 -7.97 4.90
CA TYR A 102 1.11 -7.82 6.34
C TYR A 102 2.40 -8.19 7.08
N ARG A 103 3.02 -9.33 6.74
CA ARG A 103 4.25 -9.78 7.41
C ARG A 103 5.35 -8.75 7.23
N LYS A 104 5.55 -8.26 6.00
CA LYS A 104 6.65 -7.36 5.67
C LYS A 104 6.42 -5.94 6.18
N HIS A 105 5.23 -5.41 6.01
CA HIS A 105 4.92 -4.00 6.26
C HIS A 105 3.88 -3.80 7.36
N GLY A 106 2.82 -4.59 7.35
CA GLY A 106 1.71 -4.45 8.29
C GLY A 106 2.14 -4.60 9.75
N THR A 107 3.09 -5.51 10.04
CA THR A 107 3.65 -5.70 11.38
C THR A 107 4.31 -4.45 11.94
N CYS A 108 4.75 -3.52 11.09
CA CYS A 108 5.37 -2.26 11.48
C CYS A 108 4.34 -1.15 11.76
N SER A 109 3.07 -1.35 11.43
CA SER A 109 2.01 -0.37 11.66
C SER A 109 1.53 -0.28 13.11
N GLY A 110 1.81 -1.30 13.92
CA GLY A 110 1.22 -1.48 15.24
C GLY A 110 -0.23 -1.99 15.23
N LEU A 111 -0.83 -2.16 14.05
CA LEU A 111 -2.16 -2.72 13.89
C LEU A 111 -2.12 -4.25 13.88
N ASP A 112 -3.11 -4.90 14.49
CA ASP A 112 -3.33 -6.32 14.28
C ASP A 112 -3.77 -6.61 12.83
N PRO A 113 -3.73 -7.87 12.35
CA PRO A 113 -4.08 -8.19 10.97
C PRO A 113 -5.48 -7.74 10.55
N GLN A 114 -6.46 -7.85 11.44
CA GLN A 114 -7.84 -7.47 11.13
C GLN A 114 -7.98 -5.96 11.00
N ALA A 115 -7.40 -5.19 11.90
CA ALA A 115 -7.38 -3.73 11.85
C ALA A 115 -6.61 -3.22 10.63
N TYR A 116 -5.47 -3.85 10.31
CA TYR A 116 -4.67 -3.51 9.13
C TYR A 116 -5.45 -3.72 7.83
N PHE A 117 -6.03 -4.91 7.60
CA PHE A 117 -6.79 -5.17 6.37
C PHE A 117 -8.10 -4.39 6.30
N SER A 118 -8.72 -4.10 7.44
CA SER A 118 -9.85 -3.17 7.49
C SER A 118 -9.46 -1.77 7.02
N ALA A 119 -8.30 -1.26 7.44
CA ALA A 119 -7.78 0.02 6.99
C ALA A 119 -7.46 0.00 5.48
N VAL A 120 -6.81 -1.06 5.00
CA VAL A 120 -6.53 -1.26 3.56
C VAL A 120 -7.82 -1.25 2.75
N LYS A 121 -8.83 -2.01 3.16
CA LYS A 121 -10.12 -2.06 2.49
C LYS A 121 -10.82 -0.69 2.48
N THR A 122 -10.83 0.00 3.62
CA THR A 122 -11.41 1.34 3.73
C THR A 122 -10.73 2.33 2.77
N LEU A 123 -9.41 2.31 2.68
CA LEU A 123 -8.67 3.15 1.74
C LEU A 123 -8.97 2.78 0.28
N ARG A 124 -9.03 1.47 -0.02
CA ARG A 124 -9.37 1.01 -1.38
C ARG A 124 -10.75 1.47 -1.82
N ASP A 125 -11.73 1.39 -0.91
CA ASP A 125 -13.12 1.80 -1.16
C ASP A 125 -13.24 3.35 -1.27
N ALA A 126 -12.39 4.10 -0.56
CA ALA A 126 -12.41 5.56 -0.56
C ALA A 126 -11.68 6.18 -1.76
N ILE A 127 -10.64 5.53 -2.30
CA ILE A 127 -9.89 6.05 -3.45
C ILE A 127 -10.66 5.79 -4.75
N VAL A 128 -11.01 6.87 -5.41
CA VAL A 128 -11.69 6.84 -6.71
C VAL A 128 -10.66 6.72 -7.84
N VAL A 129 -10.72 5.61 -8.57
CA VAL A 129 -9.95 5.45 -9.82
C VAL A 129 -10.62 6.31 -10.91
N PRO A 130 -9.86 7.15 -11.64
CA PRO A 130 -10.41 7.92 -12.76
C PRO A 130 -11.10 7.04 -13.79
N ASP A 131 -12.22 7.49 -14.36
CA ASP A 131 -13.04 6.69 -15.30
C ASP A 131 -12.25 6.17 -16.49
N SER A 132 -11.33 6.96 -17.02
CA SER A 132 -10.44 6.56 -18.13
C SER A 132 -9.52 5.37 -17.80
N LEU A 133 -9.37 5.04 -16.53
CA LEU A 133 -8.48 3.96 -16.03
C LEU A 133 -9.27 2.78 -15.45
N LYS A 134 -10.60 2.81 -15.43
CA LYS A 134 -11.38 1.71 -14.86
C LYS A 134 -11.37 0.46 -15.75
N SER A 135 -11.47 0.64 -17.06
CA SER A 135 -11.55 -0.48 -18.02
C SER A 135 -11.06 -0.05 -19.40
N PRO A 136 -9.81 0.34 -19.57
CA PRO A 136 -9.30 0.67 -20.89
C PRO A 136 -9.27 -0.57 -21.78
N HIS A 137 -9.90 -0.48 -22.95
CA HIS A 137 -9.92 -1.55 -23.97
C HIS A 137 -8.76 -1.45 -24.96
N GLU A 138 -8.09 -0.29 -24.99
CA GLU A 138 -6.94 0.00 -25.83
C GLU A 138 -5.84 0.64 -25.00
N THR A 139 -4.60 0.59 -25.49
CA THR A 139 -3.48 1.27 -24.85
C THR A 139 -3.70 2.77 -24.84
N LEU A 140 -3.82 3.35 -23.65
CA LEU A 140 -3.88 4.79 -23.46
C LEU A 140 -2.45 5.34 -23.37
N LYS A 141 -2.08 6.24 -24.28
CA LYS A 141 -0.85 7.03 -24.17
C LYS A 141 -1.13 8.31 -23.40
N THR A 142 -0.39 8.54 -22.33
CA THR A 142 -0.60 9.68 -21.43
C THR A 142 0.72 10.08 -20.77
N SER A 143 0.75 11.20 -20.06
CA SER A 143 1.90 11.57 -19.23
C SER A 143 1.64 11.22 -17.75
N PRO A 144 2.70 11.01 -16.93
CA PRO A 144 2.56 10.87 -15.48
C PRO A 144 1.85 12.06 -14.84
N ASP A 145 2.10 13.27 -15.32
CA ASP A 145 1.43 14.49 -14.83
C ASP A 145 -0.08 14.46 -15.14
N ALA A 146 -0.47 14.04 -16.35
CA ALA A 146 -1.89 13.92 -16.71
C ALA A 146 -2.59 12.86 -15.84
N LEU A 147 -1.94 11.74 -15.53
CA LEU A 147 -2.46 10.75 -14.58
C LEU A 147 -2.60 11.33 -13.17
N THR A 148 -1.59 12.06 -12.70
CA THR A 148 -1.63 12.75 -11.41
C THR A 148 -2.83 13.70 -11.34
N GLN A 149 -3.04 14.52 -12.37
CA GLN A 149 -4.19 15.44 -12.42
C GLN A 149 -5.52 14.70 -12.48
N ALA A 150 -5.61 13.57 -13.19
CA ALA A 150 -6.83 12.75 -13.25
C ALA A 150 -7.18 12.18 -11.85
N PHE A 151 -6.18 11.67 -11.10
CA PHE A 151 -6.41 11.21 -9.73
C PHE A 151 -6.80 12.35 -8.79
N ILE A 152 -6.18 13.53 -8.90
CA ILE A 152 -6.53 14.71 -8.10
C ILE A 152 -7.96 15.16 -8.39
N ALA A 153 -8.37 15.19 -9.65
CA ALA A 153 -9.73 15.57 -10.04
C ALA A 153 -10.80 14.59 -9.51
N ALA A 154 -10.46 13.29 -9.40
CA ALA A 154 -11.37 12.26 -8.91
C ALA A 154 -11.43 12.16 -7.38
N ASN A 155 -10.45 12.69 -6.66
CA ASN A 155 -10.31 12.50 -5.21
C ASN A 155 -10.19 13.83 -4.49
N ALA A 156 -11.23 14.22 -3.75
CA ALA A 156 -11.23 15.46 -2.97
C ALA A 156 -10.04 15.48 -1.98
N ASN A 157 -9.39 16.64 -1.87
CA ASN A 157 -8.23 16.90 -1.00
C ASN A 157 -6.91 16.15 -1.37
N LEU A 158 -6.90 15.31 -2.41
CA LEU A 158 -5.65 14.76 -2.93
C LEU A 158 -4.87 15.86 -3.66
N LYS A 159 -3.55 15.89 -3.50
CA LYS A 159 -2.63 16.84 -4.12
C LYS A 159 -1.44 16.10 -4.72
N ALA A 160 -0.71 16.77 -5.62
CA ALA A 160 0.47 16.17 -6.26
C ALA A 160 1.57 15.78 -5.26
N ASP A 161 1.71 16.50 -4.16
CA ASP A 161 2.68 16.21 -3.10
C ASP A 161 2.28 15.06 -2.16
N ASN A 162 1.06 14.51 -2.35
CA ASN A 162 0.56 13.35 -1.63
C ASN A 162 0.67 12.05 -2.45
N MET A 163 1.20 12.08 -3.67
CA MET A 163 1.20 10.90 -4.53
C MET A 163 2.39 10.84 -5.48
N ALA A 164 2.60 9.67 -6.06
CA ALA A 164 3.52 9.44 -7.16
C ALA A 164 2.96 8.44 -8.16
N ILE A 165 3.30 8.63 -9.42
CA ILE A 165 3.11 7.66 -10.50
C ILE A 165 4.42 6.90 -10.68
N SER A 166 4.38 5.57 -10.67
CA SER A 166 5.54 4.74 -10.99
C SER A 166 5.41 4.19 -12.40
N CYS A 167 6.51 4.21 -13.12
CA CYS A 167 6.59 3.61 -14.46
C CYS A 167 7.84 2.76 -14.62
N ARG A 168 7.79 1.80 -15.52
CA ARG A 168 8.93 0.99 -15.94
C ARG A 168 8.80 0.70 -17.43
N ASP A 169 9.90 0.82 -18.16
CA ASP A 169 9.97 0.54 -19.61
C ASP A 169 8.90 1.28 -20.43
N GLY A 170 8.54 2.49 -19.96
CA GLY A 170 7.52 3.33 -20.61
C GLY A 170 6.07 2.96 -20.28
N GLU A 171 5.81 2.10 -19.29
CA GLU A 171 4.48 1.67 -18.87
C GLU A 171 4.15 2.05 -17.44
N LEU A 172 2.86 2.31 -17.17
CA LEU A 172 2.35 2.51 -15.82
C LEU A 172 2.48 1.23 -15.00
N ILE A 173 3.11 1.29 -13.84
CA ILE A 173 3.26 0.16 -12.90
C ILE A 173 2.37 0.33 -11.68
N ASP A 174 2.47 1.45 -10.99
CA ASP A 174 1.66 1.70 -9.79
C ASP A 174 1.37 3.19 -9.58
N VAL A 175 0.35 3.43 -8.76
CA VAL A 175 0.02 4.73 -8.17
C VAL A 175 0.20 4.63 -6.67
N ARG A 176 1.03 5.48 -6.09
CA ARG A 176 1.33 5.56 -4.67
C ARG A 176 0.66 6.78 -4.08
N ILE A 177 -0.12 6.59 -3.03
CA ILE A 177 -0.85 7.65 -2.34
C ILE A 177 -0.43 7.66 -0.87
N CYS A 178 0.02 8.80 -0.39
CA CYS A 178 0.46 8.97 0.98
C CYS A 178 -0.72 9.34 1.89
N VAL A 179 -0.85 8.60 2.98
CA VAL A 179 -1.93 8.73 3.95
C VAL A 179 -1.33 8.97 5.33
N ALA A 180 -1.93 9.87 6.09
CA ALA A 180 -1.51 10.17 7.46
C ALA A 180 -1.59 8.91 8.35
N LYS A 181 -0.82 8.86 9.43
CA LYS A 181 -0.87 7.76 10.42
C LYS A 181 -2.28 7.51 10.96
N SER A 182 -3.10 8.56 11.02
CA SER A 182 -4.52 8.44 11.43
C SER A 182 -5.40 7.72 10.42
N LEU A 183 -4.93 7.48 9.18
CA LEU A 183 -5.67 6.86 8.08
C LEU A 183 -6.92 7.65 7.62
N THR A 184 -7.06 8.91 8.03
CA THR A 184 -8.25 9.74 7.79
C THR A 184 -8.00 10.90 6.82
N ALA A 185 -6.74 11.13 6.40
CA ALA A 185 -6.36 12.23 5.53
C ALA A 185 -5.17 11.85 4.66
N PHE A 186 -5.00 12.50 3.52
CA PHE A 186 -3.76 12.43 2.74
C PHE A 186 -2.62 13.14 3.48
N ALA A 187 -1.39 12.71 3.25
CA ALA A 187 -0.18 13.27 3.84
C ALA A 187 0.81 13.73 2.77
N GLN A 188 1.55 14.79 3.05
CA GLN A 188 2.70 15.15 2.24
C GLN A 188 3.80 14.10 2.40
N CYS A 189 4.42 13.72 1.30
CA CYS A 189 5.45 12.69 1.28
C CYS A 189 6.55 12.98 0.24
N PRO A 190 7.39 14.00 0.45
CA PRO A 190 8.38 14.44 -0.53
C PRO A 190 9.34 13.33 -0.98
N LYS A 191 9.60 12.35 -0.10
CA LYS A 191 10.38 11.16 -0.42
C LYS A 191 9.70 10.24 -1.44
N VAL A 192 8.37 10.24 -1.51
CA VAL A 192 7.58 9.45 -2.48
C VAL A 192 7.28 10.29 -3.71
N SER A 193 6.71 11.47 -3.54
CA SER A 193 6.33 12.36 -4.64
C SER A 193 7.53 12.84 -5.46
N GLY A 194 8.71 13.01 -4.84
CA GLY A 194 9.97 13.31 -5.53
C GLY A 194 10.52 12.18 -6.40
N HIS A 195 9.98 10.96 -6.29
CA HIS A 195 10.33 9.80 -7.12
C HIS A 195 9.23 9.43 -8.13
N THR A 196 8.36 10.35 -8.45
CA THR A 196 7.38 10.14 -9.52
C THR A 196 8.07 9.91 -10.86
N CYS A 197 7.41 9.19 -11.77
CA CYS A 197 7.91 8.96 -13.11
C CYS A 197 8.06 10.28 -13.88
N HIS A 198 9.21 10.53 -14.47
CA HIS A 198 9.53 11.76 -15.22
C HIS A 198 9.50 11.58 -16.74
N ALA A 199 8.97 10.46 -17.24
CA ALA A 199 8.82 10.26 -18.68
C ALA A 199 7.83 11.28 -19.28
N ALA A 200 8.12 11.78 -20.48
CA ALA A 200 7.21 12.69 -21.18
C ALA A 200 5.89 12.01 -21.57
N SER A 201 5.92 10.69 -21.82
CA SER A 201 4.75 9.86 -22.12
C SER A 201 4.97 8.44 -21.65
N ILE A 202 3.92 7.81 -21.15
CA ILE A 202 3.85 6.40 -20.79
C ILE A 202 2.60 5.75 -21.38
N ALA A 203 2.65 4.43 -21.49
CA ALA A 203 1.50 3.62 -21.88
C ALA A 203 0.76 3.12 -20.63
N VAL A 204 -0.57 3.16 -20.68
CA VAL A 204 -1.44 2.40 -19.78
C VAL A 204 -1.99 1.24 -20.63
N ALA A 205 -1.46 0.05 -20.41
CA ALA A 205 -1.87 -1.15 -21.16
C ALA A 205 -3.34 -1.50 -20.83
N PRO A 206 -4.13 -2.06 -21.79
CA PRO A 206 -5.51 -2.46 -21.56
C PRO A 206 -5.59 -3.66 -20.60
N LEU A 207 -6.79 -3.91 -20.06
CA LEU A 207 -7.07 -5.10 -19.27
C LEU A 207 -6.83 -6.38 -20.09
N ARG A 208 -6.38 -7.46 -19.41
CA ARG A 208 -6.03 -8.75 -20.03
C ARG A 208 -7.13 -9.79 -19.93
#